data_763c320d7f1b2dc355f0c69c174e89b0
#
_entry.id   763c320d7f1b2dc355f0c69c174e89b0
#
_cell.length_a   1.000
_cell.length_b   1.000
_cell.length_c   1.000
_cell.angle_alpha   90.00
_cell.angle_beta   90.00
_cell.angle_gamma   90.00
#
_symmetry.space_group_name_H-M   'P 1'
#
loop_
_entity.id
_entity.type
_entity.pdbx_description
1 polymer ?
#
loop_
_entity_poly.entity_id
_entity_poly.type
_entity_poly.pdbx_seq_one_letter_code
_entity_poly.pdbx_strand_id
1 'polypeptide(L)'
;MSHFTKIKTKLYNLTILEKSLDDLSLEIEVGSKEIRGYNNQKHVAELVIKQSNNHDIGFAWNGSEYELVTDLMFWSQPYSIDKFLNQVNQRYAYNSIVQMSEREGFQLAQSENPQNGSVRLLLRKF
;
A
#
# COMPACT_ATOMS: atom_id res chain seq x y z
N MET A 1 -22.14 8.22 -12.74
CA MET A 1 -21.40 7.03 -13.20
C MET A 1 -20.10 6.87 -12.42
N SER A 2 -19.76 5.62 -12.12
CA SER A 2 -18.52 5.32 -11.43
C SER A 2 -17.36 5.25 -12.41
N HIS A 3 -16.22 5.75 -11.99
CA HIS A 3 -14.98 5.68 -12.76
C HIS A 3 -13.84 5.32 -11.83
N PHE A 4 -12.81 4.67 -12.37
CA PHE A 4 -11.57 4.50 -11.64
C PHE A 4 -10.89 5.86 -11.46
N THR A 5 -10.52 6.14 -10.23
CA THR A 5 -9.72 7.30 -9.86
C THR A 5 -8.29 6.84 -9.64
N LYS A 6 -7.33 7.61 -10.15
CA LYS A 6 -5.91 7.33 -10.00
C LYS A 6 -5.26 8.38 -9.10
N ILE A 7 -4.58 7.92 -8.05
CA ILE A 7 -3.94 8.80 -7.09
C ILE A 7 -2.45 8.46 -7.04
N LYS A 8 -1.59 9.43 -7.28
CA LYS A 8 -0.14 9.26 -7.21
C LYS A 8 0.30 9.09 -5.76
N THR A 9 1.15 8.11 -5.51
CA THR A 9 1.52 7.74 -4.13
C THR A 9 2.96 8.06 -3.78
N LYS A 10 3.84 8.28 -4.76
CA LYS A 10 5.30 8.38 -4.59
C LYS A 10 5.92 7.10 -4.00
N LEU A 11 5.31 5.97 -4.24
CA LEU A 11 5.82 4.65 -3.86
C LEU A 11 6.40 3.98 -5.10
N TYR A 12 7.63 3.48 -5.00
CA TYR A 12 8.38 3.03 -6.18
C TYR A 12 8.79 1.58 -6.12
N ASN A 13 8.88 0.97 -4.95
CA ASN A 13 9.40 -0.39 -4.77
C ASN A 13 8.25 -1.36 -4.50
N LEU A 14 8.03 -2.26 -5.44
CA LEU A 14 6.92 -3.22 -5.37
C LEU A 14 7.07 -4.17 -4.18
N THR A 15 8.27 -4.66 -3.93
CA THR A 15 8.51 -5.61 -2.83
C THR A 15 8.21 -4.98 -1.47
N ILE A 16 8.66 -3.75 -1.27
CA ILE A 16 8.39 -3.02 -0.02
C ILE A 16 6.90 -2.68 0.10
N LEU A 17 6.26 -2.30 -1.00
CA LEU A 17 4.82 -2.01 -1.00
C LEU A 17 4.02 -3.27 -0.66
N GLU A 18 4.35 -4.39 -1.27
CA GLU A 18 3.70 -5.68 -0.99
C GLU A 18 3.82 -6.05 0.48
N LYS A 19 5.03 -5.95 1.04
CA LYS A 19 5.24 -6.23 2.45
C LYS A 19 4.45 -5.29 3.34
N SER A 20 4.37 -4.02 2.98
CA SER A 20 3.65 -3.01 3.75
C SER A 20 2.15 -3.29 3.79
N LEU A 21 1.58 -3.69 2.66
CA LEU A 21 0.17 -4.06 2.60
C LEU A 21 -0.11 -5.35 3.38
N ASP A 22 0.80 -6.31 3.31
CA ASP A 22 0.70 -7.54 4.09
C ASP A 22 0.78 -7.26 5.59
N ASP A 23 1.67 -6.37 6.01
CA ASP A 23 1.78 -5.93 7.41
C ASP A 23 0.49 -5.29 7.93
N LEU A 24 -0.30 -4.69 7.05
CA LEU A 24 -1.59 -4.11 7.39
C LEU A 24 -2.73 -5.12 7.34
N SER A 25 -2.41 -6.41 7.18
CA SER A 25 -3.37 -7.52 7.15
C SER A 25 -4.37 -7.42 6.01
N LEU A 26 -3.95 -6.87 4.87
CA LEU A 26 -4.79 -6.78 3.69
C LEU A 26 -4.62 -8.03 2.83
N GLU A 27 -5.73 -8.49 2.26
CA GLU A 27 -5.72 -9.60 1.32
C GLU A 27 -5.32 -9.08 -0.05
N ILE A 28 -4.14 -9.47 -0.53
CA ILE A 28 -3.59 -8.95 -1.77
C ILE A 28 -3.28 -10.06 -2.76
N GLU A 29 -3.34 -9.70 -4.04
CA GLU A 29 -2.84 -10.52 -5.14
C GLU A 29 -1.73 -9.77 -5.85
N VAL A 30 -0.63 -10.46 -6.13
CA VAL A 30 0.56 -9.89 -6.76
C VAL A 30 0.66 -10.40 -8.19
N GLY A 31 1.20 -9.57 -9.08
CA GLY A 31 1.33 -9.86 -10.50
C GLY A 31 0.38 -8.98 -11.29
N SER A 32 0.45 -9.02 -12.60
CA SER A 32 -0.43 -8.21 -13.46
C SER A 32 -1.85 -8.77 -13.42
N LYS A 33 -2.70 -8.16 -12.63
CA LYS A 33 -4.08 -8.58 -12.43
C LYS A 33 -5.05 -7.48 -12.86
N GLU A 34 -6.22 -7.88 -13.33
CA GLU A 34 -7.28 -6.94 -13.60
C GLU A 34 -8.00 -6.56 -12.32
N ILE A 35 -8.24 -5.27 -12.15
CA ILE A 35 -9.03 -4.73 -11.05
C ILE A 35 -10.49 -4.81 -11.45
N ARG A 36 -11.31 -5.42 -10.60
CA ARG A 36 -12.76 -5.45 -10.80
C ARG A 36 -13.35 -4.08 -10.49
N GLY A 37 -14.25 -3.62 -11.34
CA GLY A 37 -14.90 -2.34 -11.16
C GLY A 37 -16.34 -2.36 -11.62
N TYR A 38 -16.98 -1.19 -11.56
CA TYR A 38 -18.37 -1.03 -11.94
C TYR A 38 -18.52 -1.18 -13.46
N ASN A 39 -19.60 -1.85 -13.86
CA ASN A 39 -20.02 -1.96 -15.27
C ASN A 39 -18.95 -2.58 -16.18
N ASN A 40 -18.25 -3.59 -15.66
CA ASN A 40 -17.16 -4.29 -16.36
C ASN A 40 -15.97 -3.41 -16.75
N GLN A 41 -15.82 -2.25 -16.13
CA GLN A 41 -14.59 -1.47 -16.28
C GLN A 41 -13.42 -2.25 -15.70
N LYS A 42 -12.31 -2.25 -16.43
CA LYS A 42 -11.13 -3.01 -16.06
C LYS A 42 -9.89 -2.13 -16.13
N HIS A 43 -8.97 -2.41 -15.23
CA HIS A 43 -7.65 -1.79 -15.20
C HIS A 43 -6.66 -2.82 -14.70
N VAL A 44 -5.45 -2.85 -15.27
CA VAL A 44 -4.42 -3.77 -14.84
C VAL A 44 -3.56 -3.12 -13.76
N ALA A 45 -3.27 -3.87 -12.70
CA ALA A 45 -2.43 -3.41 -11.61
C ALA A 45 -1.46 -4.52 -11.18
N GLU A 46 -0.32 -4.14 -10.64
CA GLU A 46 0.69 -5.08 -10.14
C GLU A 46 0.35 -5.62 -8.77
N LEU A 47 -0.42 -4.86 -7.98
CA LEU A 47 -0.97 -5.31 -6.70
C LEU A 47 -2.45 -5.00 -6.68
N VAL A 48 -3.24 -5.97 -6.23
CA VAL A 48 -4.69 -5.82 -6.14
C VAL A 48 -5.15 -6.24 -4.75
N ILE A 49 -5.91 -5.36 -4.11
CA ILE A 49 -6.57 -5.61 -2.84
C ILE A 49 -8.02 -5.95 -3.15
N LYS A 50 -8.43 -7.15 -2.79
CA LYS A 50 -9.80 -7.62 -3.03
C LYS A 50 -10.74 -7.06 -1.97
N GLN A 51 -11.86 -6.49 -2.40
CA GLN A 51 -12.93 -6.10 -1.50
C GLN A 51 -14.12 -7.04 -1.64
N SER A 52 -14.89 -7.18 -0.57
CA SER A 52 -16.05 -8.08 -0.55
C SER A 52 -17.17 -7.63 -1.48
N ASN A 53 -17.18 -6.38 -1.90
CA ASN A 53 -18.20 -5.84 -2.80
C ASN A 53 -17.90 -6.05 -4.28
N ASN A 54 -16.87 -6.83 -4.62
CA ASN A 54 -16.42 -7.10 -6.00
C ASN A 54 -15.87 -5.88 -6.73
N HIS A 55 -15.46 -4.85 -5.99
CA HIS A 55 -14.78 -3.67 -6.52
C HIS A 55 -13.41 -3.58 -5.85
N ASP A 56 -12.36 -3.74 -6.62
CA ASP A 56 -11.02 -3.89 -6.07
C ASP A 56 -10.29 -2.56 -5.97
N ILE A 57 -9.24 -2.56 -5.14
CA ILE A 57 -8.27 -1.47 -5.04
C ILE A 57 -6.98 -1.97 -5.67
N GLY A 58 -6.36 -1.18 -6.53
CA GLY A 58 -5.12 -1.58 -7.17
C GLY A 58 -4.01 -0.57 -6.99
N PHE A 59 -2.78 -1.06 -7.08
CA PHE A 59 -1.58 -0.23 -7.21
C PHE A 59 -0.97 -0.55 -8.57
N ALA A 60 -0.98 0.42 -9.47
CA ALA A 60 -0.56 0.26 -10.85
C ALA A 60 0.63 1.15 -11.17
N TRP A 61 1.64 0.59 -11.81
CA TRP A 61 2.84 1.32 -12.22
C TRP A 61 2.53 2.25 -13.38
N ASN A 62 2.89 3.53 -13.25
CA ASN A 62 2.64 4.53 -14.29
C ASN A 62 3.88 4.92 -15.09
N GLY A 63 5.01 4.23 -14.87
CA GLY A 63 6.29 4.58 -15.47
C GLY A 63 7.25 5.28 -14.51
N SER A 64 6.73 5.83 -13.42
CA SER A 64 7.52 6.58 -12.42
C SER A 64 7.22 6.12 -11.00
N GLU A 65 5.98 5.80 -10.70
CA GLU A 65 5.54 5.43 -9.37
C GLU A 65 4.30 4.56 -9.45
N TYR A 66 3.90 3.95 -8.33
CA TYR A 66 2.62 3.26 -8.25
C TYR A 66 1.51 4.25 -7.99
N GLU A 67 0.45 4.14 -8.77
CA GLU A 67 -0.78 4.89 -8.54
C GLU A 67 -1.79 4.00 -7.85
N LEU A 68 -2.48 4.55 -6.85
CA LEU A 68 -3.65 3.90 -6.28
C LEU A 68 -4.81 4.06 -7.25
N VAL A 69 -5.37 2.95 -7.70
CA VAL A 69 -6.48 2.93 -8.65
C VAL A 69 -7.67 2.29 -7.98
N THR A 70 -8.74 3.05 -7.86
CA THR A 70 -9.97 2.57 -7.21
C THR A 70 -11.16 3.38 -7.68
N ASP A 71 -12.35 2.80 -7.54
CA ASP A 71 -13.59 3.53 -7.72
C ASP A 71 -14.03 4.04 -6.35
N LEU A 72 -13.97 5.35 -6.15
CA LEU A 72 -14.26 5.95 -4.85
C LEU A 72 -15.69 5.70 -4.38
N MET A 73 -16.63 5.53 -5.31
CA MET A 73 -18.01 5.22 -4.97
C MET A 73 -18.15 3.86 -4.27
N PHE A 74 -17.23 2.95 -4.56
CA PHE A 74 -17.26 1.58 -4.02
C PHE A 74 -16.10 1.32 -3.05
N TRP A 75 -15.53 2.38 -2.49
CA TRP A 75 -14.51 2.26 -1.45
C TRP A 75 -15.14 1.60 -0.21
N SER A 76 -14.64 0.43 0.16
CA SER A 76 -15.22 -0.39 1.25
C SER A 76 -14.17 -0.76 2.28
N GLN A 77 -13.49 0.27 2.79
CA GLN A 77 -12.54 0.13 3.88
C GLN A 77 -13.07 0.85 5.12
N PRO A 78 -12.63 0.45 6.34
CA PRO A 78 -13.17 1.05 7.57
C PRO A 78 -12.74 2.50 7.81
N TYR A 79 -11.88 3.05 6.95
CA TYR A 79 -11.37 4.41 7.07
C TYR A 79 -11.30 5.06 5.69
N SER A 80 -11.13 6.38 5.67
CA SER A 80 -11.05 7.15 4.43
C SER A 80 -9.83 6.76 3.60
N ILE A 81 -9.86 7.10 2.31
CA ILE A 81 -8.74 6.84 1.42
C ILE A 81 -7.47 7.58 1.86
N ASP A 82 -7.62 8.80 2.39
CA ASP A 82 -6.48 9.56 2.90
C ASP A 82 -5.84 8.87 4.10
N LYS A 83 -6.66 8.37 5.02
CA LYS A 83 -6.16 7.65 6.18
C LYS A 83 -5.52 6.33 5.78
N PHE A 84 -6.10 5.63 4.83
CA PHE A 84 -5.55 4.41 4.26
C PHE A 84 -4.16 4.66 3.68
N LEU A 85 -4.03 5.68 2.82
CA LEU A 85 -2.74 6.04 2.22
C LEU A 85 -1.71 6.46 3.26
N ASN A 86 -2.12 7.17 4.31
CA ASN A 86 -1.21 7.52 5.40
C ASN A 86 -0.66 6.28 6.10
N GLN A 87 -1.50 5.28 6.35
CA GLN A 87 -1.07 4.02 6.95
C GLN A 87 -0.11 3.27 6.04
N VAL A 88 -0.40 3.20 4.76
CA VAL A 88 0.49 2.56 3.78
C VAL A 88 1.84 3.28 3.73
N ASN A 89 1.82 4.61 3.67
CA ASN A 89 3.04 5.42 3.62
C ASN A 89 3.89 5.23 4.88
N GLN A 90 3.29 5.21 6.05
CA GLN A 90 4.02 4.98 7.31
C GLN A 90 4.68 3.61 7.33
N ARG A 91 3.95 2.58 6.93
CA ARG A 91 4.48 1.22 6.93
C ARG A 91 5.55 1.03 5.84
N TYR A 92 5.36 1.65 4.70
CA TYR A 92 6.35 1.64 3.62
C TYR A 92 7.65 2.32 4.06
N ALA A 93 7.56 3.47 4.70
CA ALA A 93 8.74 4.16 5.23
C ALA A 93 9.48 3.30 6.27
N TYR A 94 8.74 2.69 7.18
CA TYR A 94 9.29 1.77 8.17
C TYR A 94 10.05 0.63 7.48
N ASN A 95 9.42 -0.05 6.53
CA ASN A 95 10.03 -1.19 5.84
C ASN A 95 11.24 -0.77 4.99
N SER A 96 11.21 0.42 4.42
CA SER A 96 12.34 0.97 3.67
C SER A 96 13.55 1.20 4.57
N ILE A 97 13.32 1.74 5.77
CA ILE A 97 14.40 1.98 6.74
C ILE A 97 14.95 0.66 7.26
N VAL A 98 14.09 -0.32 7.53
CA VAL A 98 14.53 -1.64 7.97
C VAL A 98 15.45 -2.29 6.93
N GLN A 99 15.04 -2.26 5.66
CA GLN A 99 15.83 -2.86 4.59
C GLN A 99 17.17 -2.16 4.42
N MET A 100 17.17 -0.84 4.45
CA MET A 100 18.40 -0.05 4.33
C MET A 100 19.34 -0.31 5.52
N SER A 101 18.79 -0.36 6.74
CA SER A 101 19.56 -0.57 7.97
C SER A 101 20.23 -1.94 7.99
N GLU A 102 19.52 -2.97 7.58
CA GLU A 102 20.08 -4.33 7.48
C GLU A 102 21.24 -4.36 6.48
N ARG A 103 21.09 -3.68 5.35
CA ARG A 103 22.12 -3.61 4.31
C ARG A 103 23.37 -2.89 4.82
N GLU A 104 23.20 -1.88 5.68
CA GLU A 104 24.31 -1.09 6.22
C GLU A 104 24.85 -1.63 7.55
N GLY A 105 24.34 -2.75 8.03
CA GLY A 105 24.83 -3.39 9.25
C GLY A 105 24.33 -2.74 10.53
N PHE A 106 23.14 -2.14 10.50
CA PHE A 106 22.48 -1.62 11.70
C PHE A 106 21.50 -2.62 12.25
N GLN A 107 21.41 -2.70 13.55
CA GLN A 107 20.37 -3.42 14.24
C GLN A 107 19.20 -2.47 14.51
N LEU A 108 18.00 -2.89 14.14
CA LEU A 108 16.81 -2.09 14.33
C LEU A 108 16.23 -2.35 15.72
N ALA A 109 16.01 -1.27 16.47
CA ALA A 109 15.18 -1.26 17.66
C ALA A 109 14.03 -0.30 17.40
N GLN A 110 12.81 -0.71 17.74
CA GLN A 110 11.64 0.08 17.41
C GLN A 110 10.64 0.11 18.56
N SER A 111 9.79 1.13 18.56
CA SER A 111 8.58 1.12 19.35
C SER A 111 7.42 1.61 18.49
N GLU A 112 6.27 1.00 18.65
CA GLU A 112 5.05 1.41 17.99
C GLU A 112 4.12 2.08 18.99
N ASN A 113 3.42 3.12 18.55
CA ASN A 113 2.34 3.68 19.31
C ASN A 113 1.02 3.19 18.72
N PRO A 114 0.37 2.20 19.32
CA PRO A 114 -0.83 1.60 18.75
C PRO A 114 -2.02 2.55 18.71
N GLN A 115 -1.99 3.64 19.47
CA GLN A 115 -3.13 4.56 19.53
C GLN A 115 -3.20 5.47 18.32
N ASN A 116 -2.07 5.86 17.73
CA ASN A 116 -2.04 6.75 16.58
C ASN A 116 -1.36 6.17 15.36
N GLY A 117 -0.93 4.91 15.42
CA GLY A 117 -0.31 4.22 14.29
C GLY A 117 1.08 4.70 13.94
N SER A 118 1.68 5.60 14.71
CA SER A 118 3.03 6.05 14.43
C SER A 118 4.06 5.05 14.91
N VAL A 119 5.20 5.02 14.21
CA VAL A 119 6.30 4.11 14.49
C VAL A 119 7.54 4.92 14.82
N ARG A 120 8.18 4.56 15.93
CA ARG A 120 9.42 5.14 16.37
C ARG A 120 10.56 4.19 16.06
N LEU A 121 11.54 4.65 15.29
CA LEU A 121 12.66 3.82 14.87
C LEU A 121 13.94 4.25 15.59
N LEU A 122 14.65 3.29 16.16
CA LEU A 122 15.95 3.46 16.78
C LEU A 122 16.92 2.52 16.06
N LEU A 123 18.01 3.08 15.56
CA LEU A 123 19.02 2.31 14.83
C LEU A 123 20.25 2.13 15.72
N ARG A 124 20.75 0.91 15.74
CA ARG A 124 21.94 0.54 16.50
C ARG A 124 22.91 -0.19 15.59
N LYS A 125 24.14 0.30 15.51
CA LYS A 125 25.15 -0.34 14.69
C LYS A 125 25.61 -1.65 15.33
N PHE A 126 25.77 -2.68 14.51
CA PHE A 126 26.29 -3.96 14.96
C PHE A 126 27.72 -3.89 15.45
#